data_48b86706ac86c3c833f31ab1349abc4e
#
_entry.id   48b86706ac86c3c833f31ab1349abc4e
#
_cell.length_a   1.000
_cell.length_b   1.000
_cell.length_c   1.000
_cell.angle_alpha   90.00
_cell.angle_beta   90.00
_cell.angle_gamma   90.00
#
_symmetry.space_group_name_H-M   'P 1'
#
loop_
_entity.id
_entity.type
_entity.pdbx_description
1 polymer ?
#
loop_
_entity_poly.entity_id
_entity_poly.type
_entity_poly.pdbx_seq_one_letter_code
_entity_poly.pdbx_strand_id
1 'polypeptide(L)'
;HVVGLPKDELIKLISKSKIVINFSKSKTTSVLNYASGSIYSFHYQFKGRISLAGLLGAACVSEYSPGQEIIFKEDELPTFFTKEECVKILKKLLKNDELLEKYTNKFTAKVFELWEDQNNFKPIYNAIEETNHRKVKLIKFPYWYLRIAAKQIMLRNIKLLTLIKSISQFNVIFSIIRNSNFIIKFLVIFESILNILWYSFTLTFKPKK
;
A
#
# COMPACT_ATOMS: atom_id res chain seq x y z
N HIS A 1 -1.47 15.40 16.66
CA HIS A 1 -1.24 14.65 15.43
C HIS A 1 0.03 13.82 15.61
N VAL A 2 -0.13 12.52 15.89
CA VAL A 2 1.01 11.61 16.08
C VAL A 2 1.24 10.88 14.76
N VAL A 3 2.42 11.04 14.19
CA VAL A 3 2.83 10.39 12.93
C VAL A 3 3.91 9.37 13.25
N GLY A 4 3.77 8.15 12.72
CA GLY A 4 4.81 7.13 12.86
C GLY A 4 4.79 6.38 14.19
N LEU A 5 3.63 6.19 14.79
CA LEU A 5 3.50 5.31 15.96
C LEU A 5 4.04 3.91 15.69
N PRO A 6 4.77 3.30 16.63
CA PRO A 6 5.05 1.87 16.61
C PRO A 6 3.74 1.05 16.49
N LYS A 7 3.84 -0.10 15.84
CA LYS A 7 2.66 -0.96 15.55
C LYS A 7 1.85 -1.29 16.82
N ASP A 8 2.53 -1.62 17.90
CA ASP A 8 1.88 -2.01 19.16
C ASP A 8 1.14 -0.84 19.83
N GLU A 9 1.68 0.36 19.74
CA GLU A 9 1.03 1.57 20.25
C GLU A 9 -0.18 1.94 19.40
N LEU A 10 -0.09 1.77 18.07
CA LEU A 10 -1.22 1.98 17.17
C LEU A 10 -2.37 1.02 17.47
N ILE A 11 -2.07 -0.27 17.69
CA ILE A 11 -3.05 -1.29 18.06
C ILE A 11 -3.72 -0.91 19.38
N LYS A 12 -2.96 -0.56 20.41
CA LYS A 12 -3.49 -0.11 21.70
C LYS A 12 -4.37 1.14 21.58
N LEU A 13 -4.00 2.08 20.72
CA LEU A 13 -4.78 3.29 20.49
C LEU A 13 -6.12 2.95 19.81
N ILE A 14 -6.10 2.13 18.77
CA ILE A 14 -7.32 1.74 18.05
C ILE A 14 -8.24 0.92 18.95
N SER A 15 -7.72 -0.05 19.71
CA SER A 15 -8.54 -0.89 20.61
C SER A 15 -9.24 -0.10 21.73
N LYS A 16 -8.75 1.09 22.05
CA LYS A 16 -9.38 2.01 23.02
C LYS A 16 -10.28 3.07 22.37
N SER A 17 -10.33 3.10 21.05
CA SER A 17 -11.09 4.11 20.33
C SER A 17 -12.49 3.61 20.03
N LYS A 18 -13.52 4.42 20.31
CA LYS A 18 -14.91 4.11 19.90
C LYS A 18 -15.06 4.16 18.37
N ILE A 19 -14.41 5.12 17.71
CA ILE A 19 -14.51 5.35 16.27
C ILE A 19 -13.13 5.61 15.68
N VAL A 20 -12.83 4.96 14.55
CA VAL A 20 -11.65 5.21 13.73
C VAL A 20 -12.08 5.94 12.46
N ILE A 21 -11.39 7.00 12.10
CA ILE A 21 -11.63 7.72 10.85
C ILE A 21 -10.57 7.30 9.82
N ASN A 22 -11.04 6.87 8.65
CA ASN A 22 -10.16 6.55 7.54
C ASN A 22 -10.28 7.59 6.43
N PHE A 23 -9.14 8.10 5.96
CA PHE A 23 -9.03 8.94 4.78
C PHE A 23 -8.45 8.11 3.63
N SER A 24 -9.23 7.90 2.58
CA SER A 24 -8.89 7.05 1.44
C SER A 24 -7.99 7.75 0.43
N LYS A 25 -8.12 9.07 0.29
CA LYS A 25 -7.27 9.84 -0.62
C LYS A 25 -5.79 9.71 -0.25
N SER A 26 -4.99 9.39 -1.26
CA SER A 26 -3.54 9.36 -1.13
C SER A 26 -3.01 10.78 -1.08
N LYS A 27 -2.85 11.35 0.11
CA LYS A 27 -1.99 12.52 0.28
C LYS A 27 -0.54 12.03 0.22
N THR A 28 -0.01 11.89 -0.97
CA THR A 28 1.42 11.73 -1.10
C THR A 28 2.08 13.07 -0.82
N THR A 29 2.39 13.31 0.43
CA THR A 29 3.60 14.05 0.76
C THR A 29 4.76 13.16 0.34
N SER A 30 4.92 12.97 -0.96
CA SER A 30 6.07 12.25 -1.44
C SER A 30 7.28 13.10 -1.14
N VAL A 31 8.28 12.47 -0.60
CA VAL A 31 9.64 12.99 -0.43
C VAL A 31 10.22 13.53 -1.75
N LEU A 32 9.54 13.38 -2.85
CA LEU A 32 9.94 13.70 -4.21
C LEU A 32 9.21 14.91 -4.81
N ASN A 33 8.49 15.73 -4.04
CA ASN A 33 7.88 16.97 -4.53
C ASN A 33 7.24 16.84 -5.93
N TYR A 34 6.61 15.71 -6.23
CA TYR A 34 5.78 15.63 -7.41
C TYR A 34 4.60 16.54 -7.19
N ALA A 35 4.43 17.46 -8.11
CA ALA A 35 3.48 18.53 -8.10
C ALA A 35 2.19 18.14 -7.37
N SER A 36 2.02 18.74 -6.20
CA SER A 36 0.78 18.68 -5.46
C SER A 36 -0.33 19.12 -6.41
N GLY A 37 -1.29 18.27 -6.66
CA GLY A 37 -2.48 18.70 -7.38
C GLY A 37 -2.87 17.85 -8.58
N SER A 38 -2.02 16.95 -9.08
CA SER A 38 -2.39 16.21 -10.27
C SER A 38 -3.12 14.88 -9.97
N ILE A 39 -2.58 13.80 -10.39
CA ILE A 39 -3.19 12.46 -10.40
C ILE A 39 -3.52 11.93 -9.00
N TYR A 40 -2.73 12.28 -7.98
CA TYR A 40 -2.87 11.74 -6.64
C TYR A 40 -4.06 12.28 -5.85
N SER A 41 -4.61 13.45 -6.21
CA SER A 41 -5.83 13.97 -5.60
C SER A 41 -7.06 13.14 -5.92
N PHE A 42 -7.00 12.34 -7.00
CA PHE A 42 -8.04 11.42 -7.44
C PHE A 42 -7.68 9.95 -7.14
N HIS A 43 -6.52 9.69 -6.56
CA HIS A 43 -6.12 8.33 -6.23
C HIS A 43 -6.67 7.93 -4.86
N TYR A 44 -7.73 7.16 -4.88
CA TYR A 44 -8.33 6.56 -3.69
C TYR A 44 -7.68 5.21 -3.40
N GLN A 45 -7.48 4.91 -2.12
CA GLN A 45 -6.91 3.65 -1.68
C GLN A 45 -7.78 3.01 -0.62
N PHE A 46 -8.14 1.76 -0.83
CA PHE A 46 -8.66 0.94 0.26
C PHE A 46 -7.52 0.63 1.23
N LYS A 47 -7.59 1.17 2.44
CA LYS A 47 -6.49 1.07 3.42
C LYS A 47 -6.76 -0.02 4.44
N GLY A 48 -5.73 -0.80 4.76
CA GLY A 48 -5.77 -1.85 5.80
C GLY A 48 -6.18 -1.35 7.20
N ARG A 49 -6.20 -0.04 7.41
CA ARG A 49 -6.72 0.60 8.63
C ARG A 49 -8.20 0.31 8.86
N ILE A 50 -8.98 0.16 7.79
CA ILE A 50 -10.40 -0.20 7.86
C ILE A 50 -10.54 -1.57 8.50
N SER A 51 -9.85 -2.58 7.95
CA SER A 51 -9.88 -3.94 8.51
C SER A 51 -9.33 -3.99 9.93
N LEU A 52 -8.25 -3.25 10.20
CA LEU A 52 -7.67 -3.20 11.53
C LEU A 52 -8.64 -2.63 12.58
N ALA A 53 -9.43 -1.62 12.24
CA ALA A 53 -10.44 -1.07 13.13
C ALA A 53 -11.50 -2.14 13.48
N GLY A 54 -12.02 -2.87 12.51
CA GLY A 54 -13.00 -3.93 12.74
C GLY A 54 -12.43 -5.10 13.55
N LEU A 55 -11.22 -5.56 13.27
CA LEU A 55 -10.56 -6.62 14.04
C LEU A 55 -10.32 -6.23 15.50
N LEU A 56 -10.21 -4.94 15.80
CA LEU A 56 -10.00 -4.42 17.16
C LEU A 56 -11.30 -3.93 17.82
N GLY A 57 -12.45 -4.17 17.19
CA GLY A 57 -13.76 -3.86 17.77
C GLY A 57 -14.13 -2.36 17.78
N ALA A 58 -13.50 -1.55 16.93
CA ALA A 58 -13.82 -0.15 16.80
C ALA A 58 -14.69 0.10 15.55
N ALA A 59 -15.70 0.98 15.66
CA ALA A 59 -16.42 1.45 14.48
C ALA A 59 -15.48 2.18 13.52
N CYS A 60 -15.73 2.10 12.22
CA CYS A 60 -14.98 2.84 11.22
C CYS A 60 -15.90 3.78 10.45
N VAL A 61 -15.45 5.02 10.25
CA VAL A 61 -16.07 5.98 9.33
C VAL A 61 -15.04 6.29 8.25
N SER A 62 -15.35 5.97 7.00
CA SER A 62 -14.36 6.04 5.92
C SER A 62 -14.68 7.10 4.89
N GLU A 63 -13.66 7.83 4.44
CA GLU A 63 -13.78 8.54 3.16
C GLU A 63 -14.03 7.52 2.06
N TYR A 64 -14.95 7.83 1.15
CA TYR A 64 -15.28 6.95 0.02
C TYR A 64 -14.04 6.51 -0.77
N SER A 65 -14.02 5.28 -1.17
CA SER A 65 -13.03 4.70 -2.07
C SER A 65 -13.74 3.72 -3.00
N PRO A 66 -13.51 3.77 -4.33
CA PRO A 66 -14.12 2.84 -5.26
C PRO A 66 -13.90 1.39 -4.84
N GLY A 67 -14.96 0.60 -4.87
CA GLY A 67 -14.96 -0.80 -4.45
C GLY A 67 -15.33 -1.04 -2.98
N GLN A 68 -15.43 -0.01 -2.14
CA GLN A 68 -15.92 -0.18 -0.77
C GLN A 68 -17.35 -0.71 -0.74
N GLU A 69 -18.19 -0.22 -1.63
CA GLU A 69 -19.60 -0.61 -1.79
C GLU A 69 -19.80 -2.07 -2.22
N ILE A 70 -18.77 -2.70 -2.80
CA ILE A 70 -18.78 -4.12 -3.14
C ILE A 70 -18.55 -4.98 -1.89
N ILE A 71 -17.77 -4.45 -0.94
CA ILE A 71 -17.32 -5.19 0.24
C ILE A 71 -18.25 -4.92 1.42
N PHE A 72 -18.61 -3.64 1.65
CA PHE A 72 -19.38 -3.20 2.81
C PHE A 72 -20.69 -2.53 2.38
N LYS A 73 -21.74 -2.82 3.11
CA LYS A 73 -23.00 -2.09 3.00
C LYS A 73 -22.89 -0.76 3.75
N GLU A 74 -23.78 0.17 3.42
CA GLU A 74 -23.82 1.50 4.04
C GLU A 74 -24.07 1.45 5.55
N ASP A 75 -24.78 0.44 6.04
CA ASP A 75 -25.04 0.22 7.46
C ASP A 75 -23.95 -0.61 8.18
N GLU A 76 -22.91 -1.04 7.46
CA GLU A 76 -21.70 -1.67 8.00
C GLU A 76 -20.55 -0.66 8.08
N LEU A 77 -20.29 0.07 7.00
CA LEU A 77 -19.22 1.07 6.92
C LEU A 77 -19.76 2.43 6.45
N PRO A 78 -20.12 3.34 7.37
CA PRO A 78 -20.52 4.68 7.00
C PRO A 78 -19.44 5.42 6.22
N THR A 79 -19.80 5.92 5.02
CA THR A 79 -18.86 6.59 4.12
C THR A 79 -19.20 8.07 3.96
N PHE A 80 -18.16 8.88 3.70
CA PHE A 80 -18.29 10.30 3.44
C PHE A 80 -17.46 10.72 2.22
N PHE A 81 -17.90 11.76 1.53
CA PHE A 81 -17.19 12.38 0.41
C PHE A 81 -16.60 13.73 0.81
N THR A 82 -17.23 14.40 1.77
CA THR A 82 -16.85 15.75 2.22
C THR A 82 -16.54 15.77 3.71
N LYS A 83 -15.81 16.78 4.14
CA LYS A 83 -15.51 17.01 5.55
C LYS A 83 -16.78 17.23 6.37
N GLU A 84 -17.75 17.94 5.81
CA GLU A 84 -19.02 18.26 6.42
C GLU A 84 -19.84 17.01 6.69
N GLU A 85 -19.89 16.10 5.72
CA GLU A 85 -20.53 14.77 5.88
C GLU A 85 -19.85 13.96 6.97
N CYS A 86 -18.52 13.91 6.98
CA CYS A 86 -17.77 13.23 8.03
C CYS A 86 -18.16 13.74 9.41
N VAL A 87 -18.15 15.06 9.62
CA VAL A 87 -18.53 15.68 10.89
C VAL A 87 -19.97 15.36 11.26
N LYS A 88 -20.91 15.37 10.30
CA LYS A 88 -22.32 15.02 10.51
C LYS A 88 -22.46 13.57 10.98
N ILE A 89 -21.79 12.63 10.31
CA ILE A 89 -21.80 11.21 10.69
C ILE A 89 -21.23 11.02 12.09
N LEU A 90 -20.07 11.61 12.38
CA LEU A 90 -19.44 11.50 13.70
C LEU A 90 -20.32 12.05 14.82
N LYS A 91 -20.93 13.23 14.61
CA LYS A 91 -21.86 13.82 15.60
C LYS A 91 -23.08 12.92 15.83
N LYS A 92 -23.60 12.27 14.77
CA LYS A 92 -24.74 11.35 14.88
C LYS A 92 -24.37 10.12 15.71
N LEU A 93 -23.22 9.50 15.42
CA LEU A 93 -22.75 8.30 16.10
C LEU A 93 -22.37 8.57 17.57
N LEU A 94 -21.69 9.70 17.84
CA LEU A 94 -21.25 10.04 19.20
C LEU A 94 -22.40 10.47 20.12
N LYS A 95 -23.56 10.87 19.57
CA LYS A 95 -24.76 11.25 20.34
C LYS A 95 -25.69 10.07 20.62
N ASN A 96 -25.49 8.93 19.97
CA ASN A 96 -26.37 7.76 20.09
C ASN A 96 -25.52 6.48 20.23
N ASP A 97 -25.35 6.07 21.49
CA ASP A 97 -24.52 4.90 21.81
C ASP A 97 -25.12 3.59 21.23
N GLU A 98 -26.46 3.43 21.18
CA GLU A 98 -27.11 2.27 20.58
C GLU A 98 -26.83 2.18 19.08
N LEU A 99 -26.89 3.31 18.38
CA LEU A 99 -26.58 3.39 16.97
C LEU A 99 -25.09 3.07 16.71
N LEU A 100 -24.21 3.62 17.54
CA LEU A 100 -22.78 3.36 17.46
C LEU A 100 -22.48 1.86 17.66
N GLU A 101 -23.06 1.26 18.68
CA GLU A 101 -22.90 -0.17 18.96
C GLU A 101 -23.42 -1.03 17.79
N LYS A 102 -24.58 -0.70 17.24
CA LYS A 102 -25.14 -1.39 16.08
C LYS A 102 -24.20 -1.36 14.88
N TYR A 103 -23.63 -0.18 14.56
CA TYR A 103 -22.63 -0.06 13.47
C TYR A 103 -21.36 -0.84 13.78
N THR A 104 -20.85 -0.73 15.01
CA THR A 104 -19.65 -1.46 15.44
C THR A 104 -19.82 -2.95 15.27
N ASN A 105 -20.93 -3.51 15.76
CA ASN A 105 -21.19 -4.94 15.71
C ASN A 105 -21.32 -5.44 14.25
N LYS A 106 -22.04 -4.73 13.39
CA LYS A 106 -22.19 -5.10 11.98
C LYS A 106 -20.85 -5.02 11.25
N PHE A 107 -20.11 -3.94 11.45
CA PHE A 107 -18.81 -3.74 10.83
C PHE A 107 -17.79 -4.80 11.27
N THR A 108 -17.72 -5.06 12.57
CA THR A 108 -16.83 -6.08 13.13
C THR A 108 -17.18 -7.46 12.60
N ALA A 109 -18.45 -7.84 12.62
CA ALA A 109 -18.89 -9.13 12.07
C ALA A 109 -18.51 -9.27 10.59
N LYS A 110 -18.72 -8.21 9.78
CA LYS A 110 -18.34 -8.23 8.37
C LYS A 110 -16.83 -8.33 8.16
N VAL A 111 -16.04 -7.64 8.97
CA VAL A 111 -14.58 -7.73 8.90
C VAL A 111 -14.10 -9.15 9.27
N PHE A 112 -14.64 -9.76 10.32
CA PHE A 112 -14.30 -11.14 10.67
C PHE A 112 -14.69 -12.12 9.57
N GLU A 113 -15.89 -11.99 8.98
CA GLU A 113 -16.31 -12.79 7.83
C GLU A 113 -15.30 -12.72 6.67
N LEU A 114 -14.82 -11.50 6.36
CA LEU A 114 -13.85 -11.27 5.30
C LEU A 114 -12.46 -11.82 5.60
N TRP A 115 -12.10 -11.95 6.88
CA TRP A 115 -10.78 -12.42 7.31
C TRP A 115 -10.75 -13.87 7.77
N GLU A 116 -11.86 -14.58 7.68
CA GLU A 116 -11.85 -16.02 7.89
C GLU A 116 -10.96 -16.71 6.85
N ASP A 117 -10.03 -17.52 7.33
CA ASP A 117 -9.06 -18.23 6.50
C ASP A 117 -9.70 -19.00 5.34
N GLN A 118 -10.85 -19.61 5.59
CA GLN A 118 -11.57 -20.39 4.58
C GLN A 118 -12.04 -19.53 3.40
N ASN A 119 -12.42 -18.29 3.64
CA ASN A 119 -12.93 -17.41 2.59
C ASN A 119 -11.82 -16.73 1.78
N ASN A 120 -10.71 -16.40 2.43
CA ASN A 120 -9.63 -15.64 1.81
C ASN A 120 -8.53 -16.53 1.23
N PHE A 121 -8.16 -17.58 1.93
CA PHE A 121 -7.00 -18.40 1.54
C PHE A 121 -7.38 -19.64 0.73
N LYS A 122 -8.58 -20.18 0.89
CA LYS A 122 -9.02 -21.34 0.11
C LYS A 122 -8.96 -21.13 -1.41
N PRO A 123 -9.44 -19.99 -1.97
CA PRO A 123 -9.27 -19.72 -3.40
C PRO A 123 -7.80 -19.66 -3.82
N ILE A 124 -6.92 -19.12 -2.95
CA ILE A 124 -5.47 -19.07 -3.21
C ILE A 124 -4.87 -20.46 -3.18
N TYR A 125 -5.21 -21.29 -2.20
CA TYR A 125 -4.75 -22.69 -2.13
C TYR A 125 -5.23 -23.49 -3.33
N ASN A 126 -6.50 -23.39 -3.71
CA ASN A 126 -7.04 -24.05 -4.89
C ASN A 126 -6.30 -23.61 -6.17
N ALA A 127 -6.05 -22.30 -6.31
CA ALA A 127 -5.28 -21.77 -7.45
C ALA A 127 -3.82 -22.28 -7.46
N ILE A 128 -3.18 -22.44 -6.29
CA ILE A 128 -1.84 -23.00 -6.16
C ILE A 128 -1.86 -24.47 -6.55
N GLU A 129 -2.82 -25.27 -6.07
CA GLU A 129 -2.98 -26.67 -6.42
C GLU A 129 -3.21 -26.85 -7.92
N GLU A 130 -4.10 -26.06 -8.52
CA GLU A 130 -4.35 -26.07 -9.96
C GLU A 130 -3.10 -25.69 -10.77
N THR A 131 -2.26 -24.78 -10.27
CA THR A 131 -1.06 -24.33 -10.97
C THR A 131 0.13 -25.28 -10.83
N ASN A 132 0.19 -26.07 -9.75
CA ASN A 132 1.25 -27.08 -9.60
C ASN A 132 1.28 -28.11 -10.73
N HIS A 133 0.15 -28.30 -11.43
CA HIS A 133 0.07 -29.17 -12.60
C HIS A 133 0.30 -28.44 -13.93
N ARG A 134 0.41 -27.13 -13.93
CA ARG A 134 0.67 -26.35 -15.15
C ARG A 134 2.15 -25.97 -15.23
N LYS A 135 2.81 -26.34 -16.31
CA LYS A 135 4.15 -25.80 -16.63
C LYS A 135 4.02 -24.28 -16.75
N VAL A 136 4.49 -23.56 -15.74
CA VAL A 136 4.46 -22.09 -15.73
C VAL A 136 5.24 -21.59 -16.94
N LYS A 137 4.55 -20.99 -17.90
CA LYS A 137 5.20 -20.33 -19.02
C LYS A 137 5.89 -19.08 -18.47
N LEU A 138 7.20 -19.10 -18.41
CA LEU A 138 7.99 -17.99 -17.90
C LEU A 138 7.64 -16.72 -18.70
N ILE A 139 7.10 -15.72 -18.03
CA ILE A 139 6.76 -14.44 -18.64
C ILE A 139 8.07 -13.71 -18.96
N LYS A 140 8.30 -13.43 -20.24
CA LYS A 140 9.41 -12.57 -20.69
C LYS A 140 8.93 -11.12 -20.60
N PHE A 141 9.45 -10.40 -19.64
CA PHE A 141 9.14 -8.97 -19.54
C PHE A 141 9.82 -8.19 -20.68
N PRO A 142 9.13 -7.20 -21.28
CA PRO A 142 9.71 -6.35 -22.30
C PRO A 142 10.84 -5.49 -21.71
N TYR A 143 11.82 -5.12 -22.55
CA TYR A 143 13.02 -4.36 -22.12
C TYR A 143 12.69 -3.07 -21.38
N TRP A 144 11.71 -2.30 -21.84
CA TRP A 144 11.29 -1.05 -21.20
C TRP A 144 10.81 -1.25 -19.75
N TYR A 145 10.09 -2.36 -19.49
CA TYR A 145 9.64 -2.69 -18.14
C TYR A 145 10.80 -3.03 -17.22
N LEU A 146 11.72 -3.87 -17.68
CA LEU A 146 12.92 -4.27 -16.93
C LEU A 146 13.81 -3.06 -16.60
N ARG A 147 13.95 -2.14 -17.54
CA ARG A 147 14.67 -0.88 -17.38
C ARG A 147 14.06 0.00 -16.29
N ILE A 148 12.74 0.20 -16.32
CA ILE A 148 12.02 0.98 -15.30
C ILE A 148 12.14 0.31 -13.93
N ALA A 149 11.94 -1.00 -13.84
CA ALA A 149 12.03 -1.75 -12.59
C ALA A 149 13.45 -1.65 -12.00
N ALA A 150 14.49 -1.85 -12.80
CA ALA A 150 15.88 -1.71 -12.36
C ALA A 150 16.18 -0.29 -11.86
N LYS A 151 15.74 0.74 -12.59
CA LYS A 151 15.88 2.13 -12.18
C LYS A 151 15.19 2.42 -10.85
N GLN A 152 13.97 1.93 -10.65
CA GLN A 152 13.23 2.12 -9.40
C GLN A 152 13.92 1.42 -8.21
N ILE A 153 14.41 0.19 -8.40
CA ILE A 153 15.16 -0.55 -7.38
C ILE A 153 16.39 0.24 -6.97
N MET A 154 17.13 0.76 -7.93
CA MET A 154 18.33 1.57 -7.67
C MET A 154 17.99 2.88 -6.94
N LEU A 155 16.98 3.63 -7.40
CA LEU A 155 16.59 4.90 -6.81
C LEU A 155 16.05 4.77 -5.37
N ARG A 156 15.37 3.68 -5.05
CA ARG A 156 14.76 3.46 -3.73
C ARG A 156 15.81 3.39 -2.60
N ASN A 157 17.03 3.04 -2.92
CA ASN A 157 18.07 2.75 -1.93
C ASN A 157 19.25 3.72 -1.92
N ILE A 158 19.21 4.78 -2.73
CA ILE A 158 20.32 5.75 -2.85
C ILE A 158 20.62 6.50 -1.56
N LYS A 159 19.66 6.64 -0.64
CA LYS A 159 19.90 7.26 0.69
C LYS A 159 20.80 6.44 1.62
N LEU A 160 21.16 5.22 1.25
CA LEU A 160 21.91 4.28 2.08
C LEU A 160 23.13 3.72 1.33
N LEU A 161 23.88 4.59 0.65
CA LEU A 161 25.10 4.26 -0.08
C LEU A 161 26.20 3.70 0.83
N THR A 162 26.05 2.42 1.16
CA THR A 162 27.19 1.56 1.44
C THR A 162 27.34 0.61 0.28
N LEU A 163 28.58 0.43 -0.21
CA LEU A 163 28.92 -0.46 -1.35
C LEU A 163 28.32 -1.86 -1.23
N ILE A 164 28.18 -2.36 0.00
CA ILE A 164 27.62 -3.68 0.34
C ILE A 164 26.12 -3.78 -0.03
N LYS A 165 25.35 -2.71 0.13
CA LYS A 165 23.91 -2.72 -0.24
C LYS A 165 23.69 -2.63 -1.75
N SER A 166 24.61 -2.07 -2.49
CA SER A 166 24.57 -2.06 -3.95
C SER A 166 24.72 -3.48 -4.50
N ILE A 167 25.52 -4.32 -3.90
CA ILE A 167 25.74 -5.73 -4.32
C ILE A 167 24.44 -6.54 -4.14
N SER A 168 23.73 -6.37 -3.04
CA SER A 168 22.45 -7.08 -2.82
C SER A 168 21.39 -6.70 -3.84
N GLN A 169 21.41 -5.46 -4.35
CA GLN A 169 20.48 -4.98 -5.36
C GLN A 169 20.74 -5.57 -6.74
N PHE A 170 22.02 -5.80 -7.09
CA PHE A 170 22.35 -6.51 -8.31
C PHE A 170 21.74 -7.91 -8.31
N ASN A 171 21.71 -8.61 -7.18
CA ASN A 171 21.05 -9.92 -7.09
C ASN A 171 19.56 -9.85 -7.42
N VAL A 172 18.85 -8.79 -6.96
CA VAL A 172 17.43 -8.58 -7.30
C VAL A 172 17.28 -8.29 -8.79
N ILE A 173 18.12 -7.43 -9.36
CA ILE A 173 18.11 -7.14 -10.80
C ILE A 173 18.40 -8.41 -11.60
N PHE A 174 19.40 -9.19 -11.21
CA PHE A 174 19.72 -10.48 -11.86
C PHE A 174 18.54 -11.44 -11.82
N SER A 175 17.79 -11.50 -10.71
CA SER A 175 16.61 -12.37 -10.62
C SER A 175 15.52 -11.95 -11.59
N ILE A 176 15.28 -10.65 -11.76
CA ILE A 176 14.26 -10.11 -12.67
C ILE A 176 14.64 -10.34 -14.13
N ILE A 177 15.91 -10.16 -14.48
CA ILE A 177 16.39 -10.32 -15.88
C ILE A 177 16.79 -11.75 -16.22
N ARG A 178 16.71 -12.69 -15.27
CA ARG A 178 17.18 -14.08 -15.42
C ARG A 178 16.67 -14.74 -16.70
N ASN A 179 15.42 -14.50 -17.05
CA ASN A 179 14.75 -15.12 -18.20
C ASN A 179 14.82 -14.28 -19.50
N SER A 180 15.56 -13.16 -19.47
CA SER A 180 15.75 -12.31 -20.64
C SER A 180 16.88 -12.81 -21.51
N ASN A 181 16.92 -12.39 -22.79
CA ASN A 181 18.05 -12.70 -23.68
C ASN A 181 19.33 -11.96 -23.23
N PHE A 182 20.48 -12.40 -23.75
CA PHE A 182 21.79 -11.86 -23.36
C PHE A 182 21.90 -10.34 -23.58
N ILE A 183 21.41 -9.85 -24.70
CA ILE A 183 21.48 -8.41 -25.05
C ILE A 183 20.70 -7.56 -24.03
N ILE A 184 19.48 -7.99 -23.67
CA ILE A 184 18.65 -7.29 -22.68
C ILE A 184 19.33 -7.31 -21.32
N LYS A 185 19.90 -8.44 -20.90
CA LYS A 185 20.66 -8.53 -19.65
C LYS A 185 21.80 -7.53 -19.62
N PHE A 186 22.60 -7.49 -20.66
CA PHE A 186 23.72 -6.57 -20.78
C PHE A 186 23.27 -5.11 -20.70
N LEU A 187 22.25 -4.71 -21.47
CA LEU A 187 21.75 -3.35 -21.51
C LEU A 187 21.20 -2.89 -20.15
N VAL A 188 20.41 -3.74 -19.45
CA VAL A 188 19.84 -3.39 -18.15
C VAL A 188 20.94 -3.24 -17.08
N ILE A 189 21.94 -4.12 -17.08
CA ILE A 189 23.08 -4.04 -16.14
C ILE A 189 23.91 -2.79 -16.42
N PHE A 190 24.23 -2.54 -17.69
CA PHE A 190 25.04 -1.38 -18.10
C PHE A 190 24.35 -0.06 -17.73
N GLU A 191 23.05 0.11 -18.03
CA GLU A 191 22.30 1.29 -17.60
C GLU A 191 22.23 1.42 -16.06
N SER A 192 22.12 0.31 -15.35
CA SER A 192 22.11 0.34 -13.88
C SER A 192 23.43 0.85 -13.32
N ILE A 193 24.55 0.43 -13.89
CA ILE A 193 25.90 0.92 -13.52
C ILE A 193 26.04 2.40 -13.85
N LEU A 194 25.65 2.83 -15.05
CA LEU A 194 25.71 4.24 -15.43
C LEU A 194 24.85 5.13 -14.50
N ASN A 195 23.67 4.67 -14.12
CA ASN A 195 22.81 5.40 -13.17
C ASN A 195 23.47 5.55 -11.79
N ILE A 196 24.16 4.51 -11.29
CA ILE A 196 24.91 4.57 -10.03
C ILE A 196 26.04 5.59 -10.12
N LEU A 197 26.84 5.52 -11.19
CA LEU A 197 27.96 6.44 -11.41
C LEU A 197 27.49 7.89 -11.52
N TRP A 198 26.46 8.15 -12.32
CA TRP A 198 25.86 9.47 -12.46
C TRP A 198 25.36 10.04 -11.14
N TYR A 199 24.69 9.22 -10.36
CA TYR A 199 24.16 9.64 -9.07
C TYR A 199 25.25 9.88 -8.03
N SER A 200 26.28 9.05 -8.01
CA SER A 200 27.46 9.26 -7.15
C SER A 200 28.15 10.57 -7.50
N PHE A 201 28.28 10.86 -8.80
CA PHE A 201 28.85 12.11 -9.26
C PHE A 201 28.00 13.32 -8.83
N THR A 202 26.67 13.28 -9.02
CA THR A 202 25.79 14.39 -8.64
C THR A 202 25.72 14.64 -7.13
N LEU A 203 25.90 13.61 -6.30
CA LEU A 203 25.96 13.77 -4.85
C LEU A 203 27.28 14.39 -4.38
N THR A 204 28.39 14.08 -5.05
CA THR A 204 29.72 14.59 -4.69
C THR A 204 29.88 16.08 -5.02
N PHE A 205 29.17 16.54 -6.07
CA PHE A 205 29.27 17.92 -6.56
C PHE A 205 28.10 18.84 -6.17
N LYS A 206 27.20 18.40 -5.28
CA LYS A 206 26.20 19.32 -4.73
C LYS A 206 26.88 20.35 -3.83
N PRO A 207 26.79 21.66 -4.13
CA PRO A 207 27.31 22.68 -3.22
C PRO A 207 26.58 22.52 -1.88
N LYS A 208 27.37 22.41 -0.80
CA LYS A 208 26.85 22.50 0.56
C LYS A 208 26.19 23.87 0.70
N LYS A 209 24.85 23.89 0.81
CA LYS A 209 24.09 25.08 1.21
C LYS A 209 24.18 25.23 2.72
#